data_7756ebcfb51de8e4ad4b5a75cd50a16b
#
_entry.id   7756ebcfb51de8e4ad4b5a75cd50a16b
#
_cell.length_a   1.000
_cell.length_b   1.000
_cell.length_c   1.000
_cell.angle_alpha   90.00
_cell.angle_beta   90.00
_cell.angle_gamma   90.00
#
_symmetry.space_group_name_H-M   'P 1'
#
loop_
_entity.id
_entity.type
_entity.pdbx_description
1 polymer ?
#
loop_
_entity_poly.entity_id
_entity_poly.type
_entity_poly.pdbx_seq_one_letter_code
_entity_poly.pdbx_strand_id
1 'polypeptide(L)'
;MIDPKSIEKLKNQIDIVNIIEQYIPVKKMGSSYKCVCPFHDDKNPSMSINQNKQMYHCFACKAGGDAVKFVMDYEKLTYPEAIEKIAQISNFSLEYTNDKVPTQKENKHILEKVNAFYRSEFYKNEAAVRYIKSRGINDAMIEKFELGWAGDSKSTIRLLQNENIEPKEALEVGIVKQNEKGIYASFIERITFPIYSHTTRLVGFGGRTISDHPAKYVNSPQSAVFDKSKLLYGYHLARQSIFEKNQIIITEGYLDVIMLHYAGFTNAVAVLGTALTTSHLPLLKRGEISVVLCFDGDGAGINAAIKSAHLLSINKIDTKVVIISNGADPADMVFAGKIKELNELFGSGEDAVKFYIEKIMQKYDITRSMQRDNCLSEIKAYMDELGEEIASSYVTEVAARFNLTPQSVADRFGLKQKPKNEAKFKREFRKKDKDEFSNSVMVDEVPAVMNKDPLEFALFKTMLNNPNYRDEILSKLGARYFIKHPEYLNAILYRYDVSDEQMVREILMDEKIHEIIDATTLQKAILNMQIAFYENEQQILKGSDNPNKIEILEKLLFIIKDLKTQLYKI
;
A
#
# COMPACT_ATOMS: atom_id res chain seq x y z
N MET A 1 -19.20 -9.83 3.39
CA MET A 1 -19.04 -8.44 3.89
C MET A 1 -19.51 -8.43 5.32
N ILE A 2 -18.91 -7.63 6.23
CA ILE A 2 -19.41 -7.53 7.61
C ILE A 2 -20.81 -6.91 7.57
N ASP A 3 -21.77 -7.49 8.32
CA ASP A 3 -23.13 -6.95 8.39
C ASP A 3 -23.11 -5.56 9.05
N PRO A 4 -23.68 -4.51 8.42
CA PRO A 4 -23.73 -3.18 8.99
C PRO A 4 -24.36 -3.11 10.39
N LYS A 5 -25.39 -3.92 10.65
CA LYS A 5 -26.03 -4.01 11.97
C LYS A 5 -25.11 -4.60 13.03
N SER A 6 -24.24 -5.55 12.63
CA SER A 6 -23.24 -6.13 13.51
C SER A 6 -22.15 -5.13 13.85
N ILE A 7 -21.75 -4.26 12.89
CA ILE A 7 -20.82 -3.15 13.14
C ILE A 7 -21.42 -2.15 14.13
N GLU A 8 -22.68 -1.80 13.95
CA GLU A 8 -23.38 -0.86 14.85
C GLU A 8 -23.49 -1.42 16.27
N LYS A 9 -23.85 -2.72 16.42
CA LYS A 9 -23.87 -3.40 17.73
C LYS A 9 -22.49 -3.36 18.39
N LEU A 10 -21.41 -3.66 17.63
CA LEU A 10 -20.05 -3.58 18.14
C LEU A 10 -19.72 -2.16 18.63
N LYS A 11 -19.96 -1.13 17.81
CA LYS A 11 -19.67 0.27 18.16
C LYS A 11 -20.42 0.71 19.42
N ASN A 12 -21.65 0.25 19.63
CA ASN A 12 -22.45 0.57 20.82
C ASN A 12 -22.00 -0.19 22.09
N GLN A 13 -21.25 -1.28 21.94
CA GLN A 13 -20.80 -2.11 23.06
C GLN A 13 -19.37 -1.79 23.52
N ILE A 14 -18.54 -1.21 22.66
CA ILE A 14 -17.16 -0.91 23.01
C ILE A 14 -17.04 0.39 23.78
N ASP A 15 -15.99 0.46 24.62
CA ASP A 15 -15.56 1.70 25.28
C ASP A 15 -14.20 2.11 24.70
N ILE A 16 -14.13 3.33 24.18
CA ILE A 16 -12.92 3.86 23.56
C ILE A 16 -11.70 3.86 24.51
N VAL A 17 -11.92 4.07 25.80
CA VAL A 17 -10.83 4.05 26.80
C VAL A 17 -10.24 2.65 26.86
N ASN A 18 -11.08 1.62 26.98
CA ASN A 18 -10.65 0.23 27.05
C ASN A 18 -9.93 -0.21 25.76
N ILE A 19 -10.36 0.28 24.60
CA ILE A 19 -9.69 -0.01 23.33
C ILE A 19 -8.31 0.65 23.28
N ILE A 20 -8.21 1.94 23.63
CA ILE A 20 -6.95 2.68 23.57
C ILE A 20 -5.94 2.16 24.61
N GLU A 21 -6.40 1.72 25.78
CA GLU A 21 -5.54 1.12 26.82
C GLU A 21 -4.84 -0.17 26.39
N GLN A 22 -5.35 -0.87 25.37
CA GLN A 22 -4.66 -2.03 24.78
C GLN A 22 -3.38 -1.64 24.01
N TYR A 23 -3.20 -0.36 23.69
CA TYR A 23 -2.10 0.13 22.85
C TYR A 23 -1.16 1.06 23.61
N ILE A 24 -1.70 1.93 24.47
CA ILE A 24 -0.93 2.97 25.17
C ILE A 24 -1.50 3.18 26.59
N PRO A 25 -0.64 3.50 27.56
CA PRO A 25 -1.09 3.80 28.93
C PRO A 25 -1.98 5.04 28.96
N VAL A 26 -3.18 4.92 29.53
CA VAL A 26 -4.14 6.01 29.69
C VAL A 26 -4.27 6.40 31.16
N LYS A 27 -4.32 7.71 31.46
CA LYS A 27 -4.50 8.22 32.83
C LYS A 27 -5.78 9.01 32.94
N LYS A 28 -6.58 8.71 33.97
CA LYS A 28 -7.79 9.50 34.27
C LYS A 28 -7.39 10.85 34.88
N MET A 29 -7.94 11.94 34.32
CA MET A 29 -7.72 13.30 34.79
C MET A 29 -9.06 14.05 34.88
N GLY A 30 -9.66 14.07 36.06
CA GLY A 30 -10.99 14.66 36.28
C GLY A 30 -12.08 13.86 35.54
N SER A 31 -12.84 14.54 34.68
CA SER A 31 -13.92 13.95 33.87
C SER A 31 -13.46 13.38 32.51
N SER A 32 -12.18 13.49 32.19
CA SER A 32 -11.58 13.01 30.94
C SER A 32 -10.38 12.09 31.18
N TYR A 33 -9.93 11.43 30.14
CA TYR A 33 -8.71 10.63 30.16
C TYR A 33 -7.65 11.28 29.28
N LYS A 34 -6.38 11.14 29.65
CA LYS A 34 -5.25 11.68 28.89
C LYS A 34 -4.16 10.63 28.69
N CYS A 35 -3.46 10.73 27.56
CA CYS A 35 -2.30 9.90 27.22
C CYS A 35 -1.33 10.66 26.32
N VAL A 36 -0.12 10.14 26.20
CA VAL A 36 0.86 10.58 25.19
C VAL A 36 0.32 10.21 23.82
N CYS A 37 0.35 11.12 22.87
CA CYS A 37 -0.19 10.88 21.54
C CYS A 37 0.76 9.96 20.74
N PRO A 38 0.26 8.85 20.16
CA PRO A 38 1.10 7.94 19.38
C PRO A 38 1.28 8.38 17.92
N PHE A 39 0.65 9.49 17.51
CA PHE A 39 0.60 9.92 16.11
C PHE A 39 1.61 11.03 15.78
N HIS A 40 2.41 11.48 16.74
CA HIS A 40 3.52 12.42 16.59
C HIS A 40 4.54 12.21 17.71
N ASP A 41 5.74 12.76 17.57
CA ASP A 41 6.75 12.72 18.65
C ASP A 41 6.27 13.58 19.83
N ASP A 42 5.72 12.90 20.84
CA ASP A 42 5.09 13.50 22.01
C ASP A 42 5.76 13.05 23.31
N LYS A 43 6.13 14.02 24.14
CA LYS A 43 6.72 13.76 25.47
C LYS A 43 5.76 14.08 26.62
N ASN A 44 4.63 14.74 26.32
CA ASN A 44 3.63 15.16 27.31
C ASN A 44 2.24 14.65 26.91
N PRO A 45 1.35 14.33 27.86
CA PRO A 45 -0.01 13.87 27.56
C PRO A 45 -0.82 14.93 26.83
N SER A 46 -0.73 14.96 25.49
CA SER A 46 -1.41 15.92 24.61
C SER A 46 -2.74 15.38 24.03
N MET A 47 -2.96 14.07 24.09
CA MET A 47 -4.18 13.44 23.62
C MET A 47 -5.19 13.28 24.77
N SER A 48 -6.40 13.81 24.57
CA SER A 48 -7.54 13.69 25.47
C SER A 48 -8.56 12.71 24.91
N ILE A 49 -9.11 11.85 25.77
CA ILE A 49 -10.15 10.89 25.44
C ILE A 49 -11.42 11.25 26.22
N ASN A 50 -12.51 11.45 25.53
CA ASN A 50 -13.81 11.70 26.09
C ASN A 50 -14.64 10.42 26.04
N GLN A 51 -14.75 9.73 27.17
CA GLN A 51 -15.49 8.48 27.30
C GLN A 51 -16.99 8.63 26.98
N ASN A 52 -17.62 9.74 27.41
CA ASN A 52 -19.06 9.95 27.17
C ASN A 52 -19.37 10.17 25.69
N LYS A 53 -18.47 10.82 24.96
CA LYS A 53 -18.62 11.06 23.51
C LYS A 53 -18.01 9.94 22.66
N GLN A 54 -17.31 8.97 23.27
CA GLN A 54 -16.59 7.90 22.57
C GLN A 54 -15.63 8.44 21.50
N MET A 55 -14.90 9.53 21.85
CA MET A 55 -13.98 10.20 20.93
C MET A 55 -12.66 10.56 21.61
N TYR A 56 -11.57 10.54 20.83
CA TYR A 56 -10.29 11.09 21.23
C TYR A 56 -9.91 12.32 20.38
N HIS A 57 -9.08 13.19 20.93
CA HIS A 57 -8.52 14.33 20.21
C HIS A 57 -7.15 14.70 20.79
N CYS A 58 -6.15 14.84 19.92
CA CYS A 58 -4.84 15.37 20.26
C CYS A 58 -4.80 16.88 20.01
N PHE A 59 -4.49 17.67 21.07
CA PHE A 59 -4.44 19.12 20.94
C PHE A 59 -3.18 19.62 20.22
N ALA A 60 -2.14 18.81 20.11
CA ALA A 60 -0.90 19.13 19.40
C ALA A 60 -1.02 18.86 17.90
N CYS A 61 -1.16 17.59 17.47
CA CYS A 61 -1.17 17.21 16.05
C CYS A 61 -2.57 17.18 15.41
N LYS A 62 -3.63 17.46 16.20
CA LYS A 62 -5.04 17.46 15.74
C LYS A 62 -5.59 16.10 15.31
N ALA A 63 -4.85 15.00 15.52
CA ALA A 63 -5.39 13.66 15.33
C ALA A 63 -6.62 13.45 16.24
N GLY A 64 -7.71 12.88 15.69
CA GLY A 64 -8.93 12.67 16.44
C GLY A 64 -9.92 11.76 15.72
N GLY A 65 -10.86 11.18 16.47
CA GLY A 65 -11.87 10.28 15.95
C GLY A 65 -12.48 9.37 17.02
N ASP A 66 -13.17 8.32 16.57
CA ASP A 66 -13.71 7.25 17.41
C ASP A 66 -12.66 6.12 17.63
N ALA A 67 -13.04 5.08 18.36
CA ALA A 67 -12.18 3.93 18.61
C ALA A 67 -11.73 3.24 17.30
N VAL A 68 -12.60 3.22 16.28
CA VAL A 68 -12.29 2.60 14.99
C VAL A 68 -11.21 3.40 14.27
N LYS A 69 -11.37 4.73 14.24
CA LYS A 69 -10.36 5.63 13.64
C LYS A 69 -9.03 5.54 14.36
N PHE A 70 -9.02 5.44 15.69
CA PHE A 70 -7.78 5.24 16.47
C PHE A 70 -7.05 3.95 16.03
N VAL A 71 -7.76 2.83 15.96
CA VAL A 71 -7.17 1.54 15.58
C VAL A 71 -6.73 1.55 14.12
N MET A 72 -7.51 2.18 13.23
CA MET A 72 -7.11 2.39 11.83
C MET A 72 -5.78 3.14 11.72
N ASP A 73 -5.66 4.26 12.43
CA ASP A 73 -4.48 5.12 12.34
C ASP A 73 -3.26 4.52 13.06
N TYR A 74 -3.47 3.88 14.21
CA TYR A 74 -2.40 3.27 15.00
C TYR A 74 -1.82 2.03 14.32
N GLU A 75 -2.68 1.11 13.92
CA GLU A 75 -2.29 -0.12 13.27
C GLU A 75 -2.25 -0.05 11.73
N LYS A 76 -2.52 1.14 11.14
CA LYS A 76 -2.60 1.33 9.67
C LYS A 76 -3.53 0.31 9.00
N LEU A 77 -4.71 0.13 9.58
CA LEU A 77 -5.74 -0.78 9.10
C LEU A 77 -6.77 -0.08 8.23
N THR A 78 -7.38 -0.80 7.28
CA THR A 78 -8.62 -0.36 6.64
C THR A 78 -9.78 -0.44 7.63
N TYR A 79 -10.90 0.23 7.32
CA TYR A 79 -12.08 0.24 8.18
C TYR A 79 -12.61 -1.17 8.53
N PRO A 80 -12.80 -2.11 7.56
CA PRO A 80 -13.23 -3.46 7.91
C PRO A 80 -12.24 -4.21 8.82
N GLU A 81 -10.94 -4.04 8.59
CA GLU A 81 -9.90 -4.65 9.40
C GLU A 81 -9.86 -4.12 10.83
N ALA A 82 -10.05 -2.80 10.99
CA ALA A 82 -10.15 -2.19 12.31
C ALA A 82 -11.39 -2.68 13.07
N ILE A 83 -12.53 -2.84 12.39
CA ILE A 83 -13.75 -3.43 12.97
C ILE A 83 -13.48 -4.88 13.43
N GLU A 84 -12.83 -5.70 12.59
CA GLU A 84 -12.47 -7.07 12.96
C GLU A 84 -11.48 -7.11 14.14
N LYS A 85 -10.51 -6.21 14.16
CA LYS A 85 -9.53 -6.09 15.25
C LYS A 85 -10.20 -5.69 16.57
N ILE A 86 -11.07 -4.68 16.54
CA ILE A 86 -11.81 -4.24 17.72
C ILE A 86 -12.75 -5.36 18.21
N ALA A 87 -13.43 -6.05 17.31
CA ALA A 87 -14.27 -7.19 17.67
C ALA A 87 -13.46 -8.30 18.38
N GLN A 88 -12.22 -8.54 17.93
CA GLN A 88 -11.29 -9.47 18.59
C GLN A 88 -10.90 -8.99 19.98
N ILE A 89 -10.49 -7.72 20.13
CA ILE A 89 -10.12 -7.11 21.42
C ILE A 89 -11.30 -7.18 22.41
N SER A 90 -12.50 -6.90 21.92
CA SER A 90 -13.73 -6.83 22.74
C SER A 90 -14.43 -8.20 22.89
N ASN A 91 -13.85 -9.28 22.38
CA ASN A 91 -14.44 -10.62 22.33
C ASN A 91 -15.87 -10.62 21.74
N PHE A 92 -16.10 -9.78 20.71
CA PHE A 92 -17.37 -9.63 20.02
C PHE A 92 -17.42 -10.50 18.76
N SER A 93 -18.57 -11.13 18.50
CA SER A 93 -18.77 -11.93 17.28
C SER A 93 -19.42 -11.08 16.19
N LEU A 94 -18.68 -10.87 15.10
CA LEU A 94 -19.22 -10.20 13.91
C LEU A 94 -20.08 -11.15 13.08
N GLU A 95 -21.21 -10.65 12.62
CA GLU A 95 -22.06 -11.31 11.63
C GLU A 95 -21.66 -10.84 10.23
N TYR A 96 -21.80 -11.75 9.22
CA TYR A 96 -21.45 -11.46 7.83
C TYR A 96 -22.62 -11.70 6.90
N THR A 97 -22.81 -10.89 5.87
CA THR A 97 -23.97 -10.91 4.96
C THR A 97 -23.99 -12.09 3.96
N ASN A 98 -22.98 -12.96 3.95
CA ASN A 98 -22.91 -14.14 3.09
C ASN A 98 -22.79 -15.43 3.93
N ASP A 99 -23.71 -16.36 3.75
CA ASP A 99 -23.86 -17.64 4.47
C ASP A 99 -22.72 -18.68 4.27
N LYS A 100 -21.53 -18.25 3.89
CA LYS A 100 -20.37 -19.16 3.64
C LYS A 100 -19.12 -18.78 4.44
N VAL A 101 -19.27 -18.39 5.69
CA VAL A 101 -18.12 -18.33 6.60
C VAL A 101 -18.34 -19.37 7.69
N PRO A 102 -17.51 -20.42 7.77
CA PRO A 102 -17.55 -21.37 8.88
C PRO A 102 -17.36 -20.59 10.18
N THR A 103 -18.01 -21.03 11.23
CA THR A 103 -17.91 -20.52 12.61
C THR A 103 -16.44 -20.43 13.04
N GLN A 104 -15.80 -19.28 12.78
CA GLN A 104 -14.36 -19.05 13.03
C GLN A 104 -14.00 -18.94 14.53
N LYS A 105 -14.98 -18.99 15.44
CA LYS A 105 -14.72 -18.77 16.86
C LYS A 105 -13.93 -19.88 17.54
N GLU A 106 -14.21 -21.12 17.19
CA GLU A 106 -13.58 -22.28 17.83
C GLU A 106 -12.18 -22.57 17.26
N ASN A 107 -11.97 -22.28 15.97
CA ASN A 107 -10.71 -22.55 15.28
C ASN A 107 -9.53 -21.62 15.69
N LYS A 108 -9.80 -20.48 16.33
CA LYS A 108 -8.74 -19.52 16.76
C LYS A 108 -7.84 -20.07 17.86
N HIS A 109 -8.41 -20.85 18.76
CA HIS A 109 -7.67 -21.37 19.91
C HIS A 109 -6.80 -22.57 19.56
N ILE A 110 -7.10 -23.30 18.47
CA ILE A 110 -6.34 -24.48 18.08
C ILE A 110 -4.93 -24.09 17.62
N LEU A 111 -4.81 -23.09 16.72
CA LEU A 111 -3.52 -22.67 16.20
C LEU A 111 -2.64 -22.03 17.28
N GLU A 112 -3.21 -21.21 18.15
CA GLU A 112 -2.49 -20.60 19.27
C GLU A 112 -2.01 -21.65 20.29
N LYS A 113 -2.84 -22.64 20.63
CA LYS A 113 -2.44 -23.74 21.52
C LYS A 113 -1.31 -24.57 20.91
N VAL A 114 -1.41 -24.88 19.61
CA VAL A 114 -0.36 -25.60 18.88
C VAL A 114 0.92 -24.76 18.80
N ASN A 115 0.83 -23.45 18.55
CA ASN A 115 1.98 -22.55 18.53
C ASN A 115 2.68 -22.51 19.89
N ALA A 116 1.93 -22.34 20.96
CA ALA A 116 2.47 -22.34 22.32
C ALA A 116 3.19 -23.67 22.65
N PHE A 117 2.60 -24.80 22.23
CA PHE A 117 3.22 -26.10 22.38
C PHE A 117 4.52 -26.22 21.57
N TYR A 118 4.51 -25.88 20.27
CA TYR A 118 5.71 -25.96 19.43
C TYR A 118 6.83 -25.05 19.94
N ARG A 119 6.51 -23.84 20.43
CA ARG A 119 7.49 -22.95 21.09
C ARG A 119 8.09 -23.58 22.33
N SER A 120 7.29 -24.23 23.19
CA SER A 120 7.78 -24.91 24.39
C SER A 120 8.69 -26.11 24.07
N GLU A 121 8.48 -26.77 22.93
CA GLU A 121 9.30 -27.90 22.46
C GLU A 121 10.61 -27.44 21.78
N PHE A 122 10.68 -26.19 21.30
CA PHE A 122 11.82 -25.71 20.55
C PHE A 122 13.13 -25.77 21.36
N TYR A 123 13.13 -25.20 22.56
CA TYR A 123 14.33 -25.17 23.41
C TYR A 123 14.69 -26.54 24.01
N LYS A 124 13.78 -27.50 23.99
CA LYS A 124 14.05 -28.90 24.37
C LYS A 124 14.78 -29.67 23.27
N ASN A 125 14.72 -29.19 22.04
CA ASN A 125 15.40 -29.81 20.90
C ASN A 125 16.72 -29.09 20.60
N GLU A 126 17.82 -29.58 21.15
CA GLU A 126 19.15 -28.99 20.95
C GLU A 126 19.57 -28.93 19.47
N ALA A 127 19.16 -29.88 18.63
CA ALA A 127 19.51 -29.88 17.22
C ALA A 127 18.80 -28.72 16.47
N ALA A 128 17.53 -28.45 16.77
CA ALA A 128 16.78 -27.30 16.23
C ALA A 128 17.40 -25.98 16.68
N VAL A 129 17.75 -25.86 17.98
CA VAL A 129 18.40 -24.66 18.52
C VAL A 129 19.76 -24.45 17.86
N ARG A 130 20.61 -25.48 17.79
CA ARG A 130 21.93 -25.38 17.12
C ARG A 130 21.78 -24.97 15.66
N TYR A 131 20.80 -25.54 14.95
CA TYR A 131 20.55 -25.20 13.55
C TYR A 131 20.21 -23.71 13.39
N ILE A 132 19.28 -23.17 14.15
CA ILE A 132 18.86 -21.77 14.07
C ILE A 132 20.00 -20.83 14.47
N LYS A 133 20.77 -21.16 15.52
CA LYS A 133 21.94 -20.40 15.94
C LYS A 133 23.05 -20.42 14.87
N SER A 134 23.28 -21.55 14.20
CA SER A 134 24.26 -21.65 13.10
C SER A 134 23.88 -20.82 11.86
N ARG A 135 22.60 -20.44 11.73
CA ARG A 135 22.10 -19.50 10.70
C ARG A 135 22.19 -18.03 11.16
N GLY A 136 22.80 -17.74 12.31
CA GLY A 136 22.98 -16.37 12.82
C GLY A 136 21.79 -15.79 13.58
N ILE A 137 20.74 -16.57 13.82
CA ILE A 137 19.50 -16.09 14.47
C ILE A 137 19.68 -16.19 15.99
N ASN A 138 19.57 -15.05 16.68
CA ASN A 138 19.69 -14.94 18.13
C ASN A 138 18.34 -15.21 18.86
N ASP A 139 18.38 -15.30 20.20
CA ASP A 139 17.20 -15.60 21.01
C ASP A 139 16.11 -14.53 20.89
N ALA A 140 16.50 -13.26 20.75
CA ALA A 140 15.53 -12.18 20.58
C ALA A 140 14.71 -12.35 19.27
N MET A 141 15.33 -12.81 18.19
CA MET A 141 14.64 -13.10 16.94
C MET A 141 13.82 -14.39 17.02
N ILE A 142 14.32 -15.42 17.72
CA ILE A 142 13.55 -16.65 17.98
C ILE A 142 12.23 -16.32 18.69
N GLU A 143 12.29 -15.50 19.71
CA GLU A 143 11.09 -15.07 20.46
C GLU A 143 10.21 -14.12 19.64
N LYS A 144 10.80 -13.13 18.95
CA LYS A 144 10.06 -12.17 18.14
C LYS A 144 9.25 -12.84 17.02
N PHE A 145 9.83 -13.86 16.39
CA PHE A 145 9.19 -14.62 15.31
C PHE A 145 8.52 -15.91 15.78
N GLU A 146 8.52 -16.16 17.09
CA GLU A 146 7.83 -17.28 17.75
C GLU A 146 8.20 -18.65 17.15
N LEU A 147 9.51 -18.88 16.93
CA LEU A 147 9.97 -20.13 16.35
C LEU A 147 9.64 -21.31 17.27
N GLY A 148 9.16 -22.41 16.69
CA GLY A 148 8.80 -23.60 17.41
C GLY A 148 9.43 -24.86 16.81
N TRP A 149 9.21 -25.99 17.49
CA TRP A 149 9.59 -27.32 17.03
C TRP A 149 8.38 -28.24 17.02
N ALA A 150 7.98 -28.70 15.86
CA ALA A 150 7.03 -29.80 15.71
C ALA A 150 7.81 -31.11 15.74
N GLY A 151 7.71 -31.83 16.85
CA GLY A 151 8.33 -33.14 17.04
C GLY A 151 7.69 -34.23 16.20
N ASP A 152 7.55 -35.42 16.75
CA ASP A 152 6.85 -36.52 16.09
C ASP A 152 5.33 -36.27 15.97
N SER A 153 4.67 -37.01 15.08
CA SER A 153 3.22 -36.86 14.88
C SER A 153 2.42 -37.18 16.14
N LYS A 154 2.91 -38.09 16.98
CA LYS A 154 2.20 -38.56 18.19
C LYS A 154 2.12 -37.43 19.23
N SER A 155 3.16 -36.61 19.36
CA SER A 155 3.19 -35.50 20.31
C SER A 155 2.12 -34.46 19.97
N THR A 156 1.98 -34.10 18.70
CA THR A 156 0.92 -33.18 18.25
C THR A 156 -0.47 -33.78 18.44
N ILE A 157 -0.68 -35.06 18.09
CA ILE A 157 -1.98 -35.73 18.29
C ILE A 157 -2.33 -35.78 19.78
N ARG A 158 -1.35 -36.08 20.65
CA ARG A 158 -1.57 -36.11 22.11
C ARG A 158 -1.95 -34.72 22.65
N LEU A 159 -1.32 -33.66 22.15
CA LEU A 159 -1.73 -32.29 22.50
C LEU A 159 -3.21 -32.06 22.16
N LEU A 160 -3.62 -32.37 20.91
CA LEU A 160 -5.01 -32.18 20.48
C LEU A 160 -6.00 -32.95 21.37
N GLN A 161 -5.66 -34.19 21.74
CA GLN A 161 -6.48 -35.01 22.65
C GLN A 161 -6.58 -34.39 24.05
N ASN A 162 -5.46 -33.93 24.62
CA ASN A 162 -5.41 -33.29 25.94
C ASN A 162 -6.21 -31.99 26.00
N GLU A 163 -6.27 -31.28 24.87
CA GLU A 163 -7.00 -29.99 24.72
C GLU A 163 -8.47 -30.22 24.30
N ASN A 164 -8.94 -31.48 24.20
CA ASN A 164 -10.26 -31.84 23.72
C ASN A 164 -10.62 -31.27 22.35
N ILE A 165 -9.62 -31.20 21.44
CA ILE A 165 -9.79 -30.75 20.07
C ILE A 165 -10.16 -31.94 19.19
N GLU A 166 -11.32 -31.82 18.54
CA GLU A 166 -11.80 -32.85 17.65
C GLU A 166 -10.93 -32.99 16.39
N PRO A 167 -10.69 -34.20 15.89
CA PRO A 167 -9.90 -34.41 14.69
C PRO A 167 -10.39 -33.63 13.46
N LYS A 168 -11.70 -33.42 13.34
CA LYS A 168 -12.31 -32.67 12.27
C LYS A 168 -11.89 -31.19 12.32
N GLU A 169 -11.91 -30.59 13.51
CA GLU A 169 -11.48 -29.20 13.71
C GLU A 169 -9.98 -29.02 13.40
N ALA A 170 -9.15 -29.96 13.83
CA ALA A 170 -7.72 -29.95 13.54
C ALA A 170 -7.41 -30.12 12.03
N LEU A 171 -8.24 -30.89 11.29
CA LEU A 171 -8.18 -30.99 9.83
C LEU A 171 -8.59 -29.66 9.16
N GLU A 172 -9.64 -29.00 9.62
CA GLU A 172 -10.14 -27.73 9.08
C GLU A 172 -9.10 -26.62 9.16
N VAL A 173 -8.31 -26.56 10.24
CA VAL A 173 -7.21 -25.59 10.40
C VAL A 173 -5.87 -26.08 9.83
N GLY A 174 -5.82 -27.30 9.29
CA GLY A 174 -4.63 -27.83 8.62
C GLY A 174 -3.49 -28.25 9.52
N ILE A 175 -3.70 -28.46 10.81
CA ILE A 175 -2.69 -28.98 11.77
C ILE A 175 -2.46 -30.47 11.61
N VAL A 176 -3.47 -31.18 11.19
CA VAL A 176 -3.37 -32.63 10.86
C VAL A 176 -3.81 -32.87 9.41
N LYS A 177 -3.40 -33.99 8.89
CA LYS A 177 -3.79 -34.56 7.59
C LYS A 177 -4.35 -35.96 7.80
N GLN A 178 -5.10 -36.45 6.83
CA GLN A 178 -5.65 -37.80 6.84
C GLN A 178 -5.18 -38.57 5.61
N ASN A 179 -4.83 -39.82 5.80
CA ASN A 179 -4.58 -40.79 4.75
C ASN A 179 -5.26 -42.13 5.10
N GLU A 180 -5.03 -43.18 4.31
CA GLU A 180 -5.59 -44.51 4.52
C GLU A 180 -5.22 -45.15 5.88
N LYS A 181 -4.09 -44.75 6.47
CA LYS A 181 -3.59 -45.23 7.78
C LYS A 181 -4.13 -44.43 8.96
N GLY A 182 -4.87 -43.33 8.71
CA GLY A 182 -5.46 -42.48 9.74
C GLY A 182 -4.98 -41.06 9.71
N ILE A 183 -5.14 -40.38 10.85
CA ILE A 183 -4.80 -38.94 11.03
C ILE A 183 -3.36 -38.83 11.53
N TYR A 184 -2.60 -37.88 10.95
CA TYR A 184 -1.23 -37.58 11.31
C TYR A 184 -0.95 -36.05 11.27
N ALA A 185 0.06 -35.59 12.02
CA ALA A 185 0.43 -34.18 12.08
C ALA A 185 0.92 -33.65 10.72
N SER A 186 0.53 -32.42 10.36
CA SER A 186 1.00 -31.75 9.13
C SER A 186 2.48 -31.42 9.17
N PHE A 187 3.03 -31.21 10.37
CA PHE A 187 4.43 -30.89 10.61
C PHE A 187 5.03 -32.01 11.49
N ILE A 188 6.10 -32.62 11.02
CA ILE A 188 6.82 -33.71 11.70
C ILE A 188 8.32 -33.41 11.59
N GLU A 189 9.01 -33.39 12.73
CA GLU A 189 10.45 -33.09 12.84
C GLU A 189 10.86 -31.85 12.08
N ARG A 190 10.15 -30.73 12.34
CA ARG A 190 10.36 -29.45 11.66
C ARG A 190 10.42 -28.29 12.63
N ILE A 191 11.32 -27.35 12.35
CA ILE A 191 11.23 -26.02 12.92
C ILE A 191 10.00 -25.33 12.32
N THR A 192 9.16 -24.76 13.16
CA THR A 192 7.92 -24.10 12.74
C THR A 192 8.04 -22.58 12.78
N PHE A 193 7.45 -21.94 11.77
CA PHE A 193 7.36 -20.51 11.58
C PHE A 193 5.88 -20.14 11.55
N PRO A 194 5.35 -19.51 12.59
CA PRO A 194 3.93 -19.16 12.61
C PRO A 194 3.63 -18.09 11.56
N ILE A 195 2.56 -18.28 10.82
CA ILE A 195 2.13 -17.38 9.74
C ILE A 195 0.88 -16.66 10.19
N TYR A 196 0.96 -15.33 10.21
CA TYR A 196 -0.11 -14.45 10.61
C TYR A 196 -0.76 -13.77 9.39
N SER A 197 -2.06 -13.58 9.46
CA SER A 197 -2.77 -12.73 8.51
C SER A 197 -2.36 -11.25 8.67
N HIS A 198 -2.75 -10.42 7.74
CA HIS A 198 -2.57 -8.96 7.84
C HIS A 198 -3.34 -8.33 9.03
N THR A 199 -4.33 -9.03 9.60
CA THR A 199 -5.06 -8.64 10.81
C THR A 199 -4.48 -9.25 12.09
N THR A 200 -3.23 -9.71 12.06
CA THR A 200 -2.51 -10.31 13.20
C THR A 200 -3.15 -11.57 13.80
N ARG A 201 -3.91 -12.32 13.01
CA ARG A 201 -4.43 -13.64 13.41
C ARG A 201 -3.45 -14.72 12.97
N LEU A 202 -3.15 -15.67 13.84
CA LEU A 202 -2.42 -16.86 13.46
C LEU A 202 -3.31 -17.70 12.53
N VAL A 203 -2.81 -18.02 11.32
CA VAL A 203 -3.57 -18.72 10.28
C VAL A 203 -2.93 -20.04 9.84
N GLY A 204 -1.70 -20.30 10.24
CA GLY A 204 -0.99 -21.54 9.91
C GLY A 204 0.50 -21.45 10.22
N PHE A 205 1.25 -22.37 9.65
CA PHE A 205 2.69 -22.46 9.86
C PHE A 205 3.43 -22.76 8.56
N GLY A 206 4.67 -22.29 8.49
CA GLY A 206 5.72 -22.88 7.69
C GLY A 206 6.49 -23.89 8.53
N GLY A 207 7.08 -24.88 7.90
CA GLY A 207 7.90 -25.90 8.58
C GLY A 207 9.16 -26.22 7.80
N ARG A 208 10.33 -26.07 8.42
CA ARG A 208 11.64 -26.44 7.85
C ARG A 208 12.18 -27.70 8.51
N THR A 209 12.53 -28.71 7.70
CA THR A 209 13.29 -29.87 8.21
C THR A 209 14.74 -29.50 8.47
N ILE A 210 15.34 -30.16 9.46
CA ILE A 210 16.79 -30.13 9.73
C ILE A 210 17.48 -31.41 9.33
N SER A 211 16.74 -32.37 8.73
CA SER A 211 17.24 -33.62 8.17
C SER A 211 17.32 -33.54 6.64
N ASP A 212 17.83 -34.60 6.00
CA ASP A 212 17.97 -34.72 4.53
C ASP A 212 16.63 -35.03 3.82
N HIS A 213 15.50 -34.63 4.39
CA HIS A 213 14.20 -34.83 3.77
C HIS A 213 14.07 -33.98 2.48
N PRO A 214 13.60 -34.57 1.35
CA PRO A 214 13.54 -33.87 0.05
C PRO A 214 12.77 -32.55 0.08
N ALA A 215 11.65 -32.49 0.81
CA ALA A 215 10.88 -31.27 1.02
C ALA A 215 11.49 -30.46 2.18
N LYS A 216 12.48 -29.61 1.87
CA LYS A 216 13.09 -28.72 2.86
C LYS A 216 12.07 -27.90 3.61
N TYR A 217 11.15 -27.26 2.90
CA TYR A 217 10.08 -26.44 3.45
C TYR A 217 8.71 -27.00 3.09
N VAL A 218 7.79 -26.90 4.02
CA VAL A 218 6.36 -27.18 3.81
C VAL A 218 5.56 -26.07 4.48
N ASN A 219 4.40 -25.76 3.93
CA ASN A 219 3.45 -24.83 4.52
C ASN A 219 2.18 -25.55 4.93
N SER A 220 1.39 -24.93 5.81
CA SER A 220 0.02 -25.38 6.08
C SER A 220 -0.72 -25.64 4.78
N PRO A 221 -1.56 -26.67 4.71
CA PRO A 221 -2.39 -26.91 3.55
C PRO A 221 -3.40 -25.77 3.35
N GLN A 222 -3.86 -25.59 2.10
CA GLN A 222 -4.97 -24.68 1.81
C GLN A 222 -6.17 -25.05 2.69
N SER A 223 -6.72 -24.08 3.39
CA SER A 223 -7.85 -24.26 4.30
C SER A 223 -8.74 -23.02 4.34
N ALA A 224 -9.82 -23.05 5.11
CA ALA A 224 -10.69 -21.88 5.29
C ALA A 224 -9.96 -20.67 5.91
N VAL A 225 -8.89 -20.93 6.69
CA VAL A 225 -8.12 -19.90 7.40
C VAL A 225 -6.76 -19.61 6.75
N PHE A 226 -6.24 -20.52 5.93
CA PHE A 226 -4.92 -20.41 5.30
C PHE A 226 -5.00 -20.37 3.78
N ASP A 227 -4.68 -19.22 3.19
CA ASP A 227 -4.56 -19.04 1.75
C ASP A 227 -3.22 -18.36 1.43
N LYS A 228 -2.23 -19.16 1.03
CA LYS A 228 -0.87 -18.67 0.74
C LYS A 228 -0.80 -17.60 -0.33
N SER A 229 -1.80 -17.52 -1.21
CA SER A 229 -1.84 -16.49 -2.27
C SER A 229 -2.19 -15.10 -1.77
N LYS A 230 -2.62 -14.97 -0.51
CA LYS A 230 -3.02 -13.71 0.15
C LYS A 230 -2.12 -13.32 1.31
N LEU A 231 -1.14 -14.16 1.65
CA LEU A 231 -0.36 -14.03 2.86
C LEU A 231 1.11 -13.70 2.53
N LEU A 232 1.68 -12.78 3.30
CA LEU A 232 3.10 -12.48 3.32
C LEU A 232 3.64 -12.78 4.72
N TYR A 233 4.67 -13.63 4.82
CA TYR A 233 5.30 -13.94 6.09
C TYR A 233 5.95 -12.71 6.70
N GLY A 234 5.77 -12.51 8.00
CA GLY A 234 6.32 -11.37 8.72
C GLY A 234 5.57 -10.05 8.53
N TYR A 235 4.52 -10.00 7.66
CA TYR A 235 3.80 -8.76 7.37
C TYR A 235 3.21 -8.09 8.62
N HIS A 236 2.71 -8.86 9.58
CA HIS A 236 2.16 -8.34 10.84
C HIS A 236 3.21 -7.61 11.69
N LEU A 237 4.48 -8.03 11.63
CA LEU A 237 5.61 -7.38 12.30
C LEU A 237 6.18 -6.21 11.50
N ALA A 238 6.12 -6.31 10.16
CA ALA A 238 6.71 -5.35 9.25
C ALA A 238 5.81 -4.13 8.97
N ARG A 239 4.50 -4.28 9.18
CA ARG A 239 3.49 -3.33 8.72
C ARG A 239 3.76 -1.88 9.11
N GLN A 240 4.04 -1.61 10.38
CA GLN A 240 4.34 -0.25 10.83
C GLN A 240 5.54 0.33 10.09
N SER A 241 6.64 -0.43 10.00
CA SER A 241 7.87 0.00 9.33
C SER A 241 7.68 0.17 7.81
N ILE A 242 6.80 -0.62 7.19
CA ILE A 242 6.44 -0.46 5.77
C ILE A 242 5.82 0.93 5.53
N PHE A 243 4.89 1.34 6.37
CA PHE A 243 4.23 2.65 6.23
C PHE A 243 5.14 3.81 6.63
N GLU A 244 5.97 3.67 7.67
CA GLU A 244 6.94 4.69 8.09
C GLU A 244 7.99 4.96 7.00
N LYS A 245 8.42 3.92 6.28
CA LYS A 245 9.44 4.00 5.23
C LYS A 245 8.84 4.18 3.83
N ASN A 246 7.52 4.08 3.67
CA ASN A 246 6.83 3.98 2.39
C ASN A 246 7.46 2.93 1.45
N GLN A 247 7.97 1.84 2.03
CA GLN A 247 8.68 0.80 1.30
C GLN A 247 8.46 -0.56 1.92
N ILE A 248 8.29 -1.58 1.08
CA ILE A 248 8.25 -3.00 1.46
C ILE A 248 9.37 -3.75 0.73
N ILE A 249 10.11 -4.59 1.46
CA ILE A 249 11.10 -5.51 0.89
C ILE A 249 10.48 -6.89 0.88
N ILE A 250 10.42 -7.52 -0.29
CA ILE A 250 9.79 -8.85 -0.47
C ILE A 250 10.88 -9.86 -0.87
N THR A 251 11.03 -10.90 -0.05
CA THR A 251 11.97 -12.01 -0.23
C THR A 251 11.24 -13.33 -0.44
N GLU A 252 11.98 -14.44 -0.58
CA GLU A 252 11.41 -15.77 -0.79
C GLU A 252 11.24 -16.57 0.50
N GLY A 253 12.15 -16.41 1.47
CA GLY A 253 12.33 -17.32 2.58
C GLY A 253 12.00 -16.73 3.96
N TYR A 254 11.64 -17.62 4.89
CA TYR A 254 11.40 -17.28 6.30
C TYR A 254 12.65 -16.74 6.98
N LEU A 255 13.79 -17.38 6.71
CA LEU A 255 15.07 -17.01 7.32
C LEU A 255 15.56 -15.66 6.83
N ASP A 256 15.30 -15.31 5.55
CA ASP A 256 15.66 -14.01 4.99
C ASP A 256 14.96 -12.89 5.74
N VAL A 257 13.64 -13.03 5.97
CA VAL A 257 12.87 -12.05 6.74
C VAL A 257 13.43 -11.89 8.15
N ILE A 258 13.70 -13.00 8.83
CA ILE A 258 14.20 -12.97 10.22
C ILE A 258 15.56 -12.27 10.27
N MET A 259 16.47 -12.60 9.36
CA MET A 259 17.81 -12.01 9.30
C MET A 259 17.77 -10.55 8.84
N LEU A 260 16.90 -10.18 7.90
CA LEU A 260 16.69 -8.79 7.52
C LEU A 260 16.15 -7.96 8.70
N HIS A 261 15.18 -8.47 9.45
CA HIS A 261 14.70 -7.82 10.67
C HIS A 261 15.80 -7.67 11.72
N TYR A 262 16.67 -8.69 11.87
CA TYR A 262 17.84 -8.62 12.75
C TYR A 262 18.81 -7.51 12.33
N ALA A 263 19.00 -7.31 11.01
CA ALA A 263 19.84 -6.26 10.44
C ALA A 263 19.19 -4.86 10.42
N GLY A 264 17.94 -4.70 10.91
CA GLY A 264 17.23 -3.41 10.95
C GLY A 264 16.32 -3.12 9.74
N PHE A 265 16.23 -4.03 8.76
CA PHE A 265 15.28 -3.95 7.65
C PHE A 265 13.91 -4.49 8.08
N THR A 266 13.28 -3.81 9.04
CA THR A 266 12.03 -4.25 9.68
C THR A 266 10.79 -4.15 8.77
N ASN A 267 10.93 -3.61 7.57
CA ASN A 267 9.92 -3.59 6.50
C ASN A 267 10.03 -4.80 5.55
N ALA A 268 10.81 -5.83 5.88
CA ALA A 268 10.97 -7.05 5.09
C ALA A 268 9.87 -8.08 5.38
N VAL A 269 9.41 -8.74 4.32
CA VAL A 269 8.41 -9.83 4.32
C VAL A 269 8.79 -10.88 3.30
N ALA A 270 8.17 -12.08 3.35
CA ALA A 270 8.40 -13.09 2.32
C ALA A 270 7.10 -13.62 1.73
N VAL A 271 7.17 -14.03 0.46
CA VAL A 271 6.16 -14.88 -0.16
C VAL A 271 6.23 -16.32 0.39
N LEU A 272 5.16 -17.09 0.25
CA LEU A 272 5.05 -18.43 0.83
C LEU A 272 5.32 -19.53 -0.21
N GLY A 273 6.52 -19.50 -0.83
CA GLY A 273 6.95 -20.49 -1.83
C GLY A 273 6.20 -20.35 -3.17
N THR A 274 5.80 -19.14 -3.53
CA THR A 274 5.19 -18.80 -4.82
C THR A 274 5.60 -17.37 -5.21
N ALA A 275 5.52 -17.02 -6.49
CA ALA A 275 5.59 -15.61 -6.90
C ALA A 275 4.41 -14.81 -6.31
N LEU A 276 4.50 -13.49 -6.34
CA LEU A 276 3.37 -12.63 -6.02
C LEU A 276 2.17 -12.93 -6.93
N THR A 277 0.98 -12.76 -6.38
CA THR A 277 -0.30 -12.97 -7.07
C THR A 277 -1.14 -11.70 -7.02
N THR A 278 -2.19 -11.63 -7.84
CA THR A 278 -3.18 -10.54 -7.78
C THR A 278 -3.83 -10.39 -6.41
N SER A 279 -3.90 -11.46 -5.62
CA SER A 279 -4.47 -11.44 -4.27
C SER A 279 -3.57 -10.73 -3.24
N HIS A 280 -2.27 -10.51 -3.54
CA HIS A 280 -1.38 -9.70 -2.71
C HIS A 280 -1.52 -8.19 -2.98
N LEU A 281 -2.03 -7.79 -4.16
CA LEU A 281 -2.13 -6.39 -4.56
C LEU A 281 -2.85 -5.48 -3.54
N PRO A 282 -3.94 -5.93 -2.88
CA PRO A 282 -4.58 -5.10 -1.85
C PRO A 282 -3.68 -4.71 -0.69
N LEU A 283 -2.65 -5.52 -0.38
CA LEU A 283 -1.66 -5.19 0.65
C LEU A 283 -0.63 -4.17 0.16
N LEU A 284 -0.27 -4.22 -1.12
CA LEU A 284 0.78 -3.43 -1.74
C LEU A 284 0.28 -2.07 -2.28
N LYS A 285 -1.02 -1.94 -2.54
CA LYS A 285 -1.67 -0.70 -3.00
C LYS A 285 -2.15 0.21 -1.87
N ARG A 286 -1.74 -0.06 -0.63
CA ARG A 286 -2.08 0.76 0.54
C ARG A 286 -1.11 1.93 0.65
N GLY A 287 -1.53 3.12 0.25
CA GLY A 287 -0.65 4.29 0.17
C GLY A 287 0.31 4.21 -1.03
N GLU A 288 1.30 5.07 -1.05
CA GLU A 288 2.34 5.13 -2.09
C GLU A 288 3.56 4.27 -1.69
N ILE A 289 3.33 2.98 -1.42
CA ILE A 289 4.38 2.06 -1.00
C ILE A 289 5.18 1.59 -2.21
N SER A 290 6.49 1.86 -2.22
CA SER A 290 7.41 1.27 -3.18
C SER A 290 7.78 -0.16 -2.78
N VAL A 291 8.02 -1.03 -3.76
CA VAL A 291 8.37 -2.43 -3.56
C VAL A 291 9.82 -2.68 -3.97
N VAL A 292 10.57 -3.35 -3.10
CA VAL A 292 11.87 -3.92 -3.44
C VAL A 292 11.71 -5.45 -3.48
N LEU A 293 11.78 -6.04 -4.67
CA LEU A 293 11.82 -7.49 -4.84
C LEU A 293 13.27 -7.94 -4.67
N CYS A 294 13.55 -8.76 -3.66
CA CYS A 294 14.87 -9.33 -3.42
C CYS A 294 14.76 -10.85 -3.41
N PHE A 295 14.93 -11.44 -4.57
CA PHE A 295 14.78 -12.87 -4.78
C PHE A 295 16.15 -13.53 -5.07
N ASP A 296 16.20 -14.84 -4.87
CA ASP A 296 17.40 -15.65 -5.06
C ASP A 296 17.85 -15.60 -6.52
N GLY A 297 19.15 -15.66 -6.75
CA GLY A 297 19.75 -15.67 -8.10
C GLY A 297 19.65 -17.00 -8.83
N ASP A 298 18.91 -17.98 -8.30
CA ASP A 298 18.66 -19.25 -8.95
C ASP A 298 17.53 -19.16 -10.01
N GLY A 299 17.36 -20.22 -10.80
CA GLY A 299 16.36 -20.22 -11.87
C GLY A 299 14.92 -20.08 -11.37
N ALA A 300 14.60 -20.58 -10.17
CA ALA A 300 13.26 -20.45 -9.59
C ALA A 300 13.00 -19.03 -9.09
N GLY A 301 13.96 -18.44 -8.37
CA GLY A 301 13.90 -17.07 -7.89
C GLY A 301 13.84 -16.05 -9.02
N ILE A 302 14.67 -16.20 -10.06
CA ILE A 302 14.60 -15.32 -11.25
C ILE A 302 13.22 -15.40 -11.91
N ASN A 303 12.64 -16.59 -12.06
CA ASN A 303 11.29 -16.75 -12.63
C ASN A 303 10.21 -16.12 -11.74
N ALA A 304 10.35 -16.21 -10.42
CA ALA A 304 9.46 -15.56 -9.47
C ALA A 304 9.60 -14.03 -9.54
N ALA A 305 10.83 -13.50 -9.67
CA ALA A 305 11.10 -12.09 -9.87
C ALA A 305 10.47 -11.56 -11.16
N ILE A 306 10.61 -12.27 -12.29
CA ILE A 306 10.02 -11.91 -13.59
C ILE A 306 8.49 -11.78 -13.47
N LYS A 307 7.83 -12.79 -12.90
CA LYS A 307 6.37 -12.80 -12.73
C LYS A 307 5.90 -11.69 -11.79
N SER A 308 6.64 -11.45 -10.71
CA SER A 308 6.31 -10.43 -9.72
C SER A 308 6.54 -9.02 -10.29
N ALA A 309 7.64 -8.78 -10.99
CA ALA A 309 7.95 -7.52 -11.66
C ALA A 309 6.88 -7.16 -12.70
N HIS A 310 6.48 -8.13 -13.55
CA HIS A 310 5.39 -7.95 -14.50
C HIS A 310 4.08 -7.58 -13.80
N LEU A 311 3.67 -8.37 -12.78
CA LEU A 311 2.43 -8.13 -12.04
C LEU A 311 2.39 -6.74 -11.41
N LEU A 312 3.49 -6.30 -10.79
CA LEU A 312 3.55 -5.03 -10.09
C LEU A 312 3.58 -3.84 -11.04
N SER A 313 4.36 -3.92 -12.11
CA SER A 313 4.47 -2.85 -13.10
C SER A 313 3.16 -2.57 -13.83
N ILE A 314 2.44 -3.61 -14.31
CA ILE A 314 1.13 -3.41 -14.96
C ILE A 314 0.06 -2.91 -13.99
N ASN A 315 0.27 -3.10 -12.68
CA ASN A 315 -0.59 -2.54 -11.63
C ASN A 315 -0.11 -1.19 -11.11
N LYS A 316 0.89 -0.56 -11.77
CA LYS A 316 1.42 0.79 -11.50
C LYS A 316 2.00 0.92 -10.08
N ILE A 317 2.63 -0.13 -9.58
CA ILE A 317 3.31 -0.12 -8.29
C ILE A 317 4.79 0.13 -8.55
N ASP A 318 5.34 1.19 -7.96
CA ASP A 318 6.77 1.51 -8.04
C ASP A 318 7.59 0.33 -7.48
N THR A 319 8.41 -0.27 -8.32
CA THR A 319 9.08 -1.53 -7.99
C THR A 319 10.50 -1.57 -8.50
N LYS A 320 11.42 -1.92 -7.59
CA LYS A 320 12.80 -2.26 -7.88
C LYS A 320 13.03 -3.76 -7.73
N VAL A 321 13.89 -4.31 -8.59
CA VAL A 321 14.29 -5.71 -8.54
C VAL A 321 15.78 -5.79 -8.16
N VAL A 322 16.08 -6.59 -7.16
CA VAL A 322 17.41 -6.90 -6.68
C VAL A 322 17.62 -8.40 -6.82
N ILE A 323 18.59 -8.81 -7.60
CA ILE A 323 19.04 -10.21 -7.70
C ILE A 323 20.42 -10.27 -7.07
N ILE A 324 20.54 -11.04 -5.98
CA ILE A 324 21.83 -11.22 -5.31
C ILE A 324 22.64 -12.22 -6.12
N SER A 325 23.83 -11.79 -6.56
CA SER A 325 24.73 -12.61 -7.35
C SER A 325 25.43 -13.68 -6.50
N ASN A 326 26.01 -14.69 -7.18
CA ASN A 326 26.83 -15.77 -6.60
C ASN A 326 26.08 -16.78 -5.70
N GLY A 327 24.76 -16.92 -5.85
CA GLY A 327 23.96 -17.90 -5.11
C GLY A 327 23.82 -17.61 -3.62
N ALA A 328 24.13 -16.37 -3.19
CA ALA A 328 23.85 -15.90 -1.85
C ALA A 328 22.39 -15.45 -1.75
N ASP A 329 21.82 -15.58 -0.56
CA ASP A 329 20.52 -15.02 -0.21
C ASP A 329 20.68 -13.82 0.75
N PRO A 330 19.61 -13.03 1.02
CA PRO A 330 19.69 -11.92 1.97
C PRO A 330 20.16 -12.33 3.36
N ALA A 331 19.80 -13.52 3.83
CA ALA A 331 20.23 -14.03 5.14
C ALA A 331 21.74 -14.29 5.17
N ASP A 332 22.30 -14.84 4.10
CA ASP A 332 23.75 -15.08 3.97
C ASP A 332 24.53 -13.75 3.99
N MET A 333 24.02 -12.71 3.31
CA MET A 333 24.65 -11.38 3.33
C MET A 333 24.65 -10.75 4.73
N VAL A 334 23.53 -10.85 5.44
CA VAL A 334 23.44 -10.36 6.83
C VAL A 334 24.37 -11.16 7.73
N PHE A 335 24.41 -12.49 7.61
CA PHE A 335 25.29 -13.36 8.38
C PHE A 335 26.77 -13.04 8.13
N ALA A 336 27.15 -12.69 6.90
CA ALA A 336 28.49 -12.26 6.54
C ALA A 336 28.81 -10.80 6.97
N GLY A 337 27.90 -10.09 7.63
CA GLY A 337 28.09 -8.70 8.06
C GLY A 337 28.00 -7.65 6.94
N LYS A 338 27.54 -8.00 5.75
CA LYS A 338 27.45 -7.15 4.54
C LYS A 338 26.20 -6.26 4.51
N ILE A 339 25.82 -5.71 5.68
CA ILE A 339 24.57 -4.92 5.81
C ILE A 339 24.61 -3.63 4.96
N LYS A 340 25.79 -2.98 4.86
CA LYS A 340 25.94 -1.77 4.03
C LYS A 340 25.74 -2.06 2.56
N GLU A 341 26.39 -3.12 2.06
CA GLU A 341 26.26 -3.59 0.67
C GLU A 341 24.80 -3.93 0.34
N LEU A 342 24.11 -4.61 1.25
CA LEU A 342 22.69 -4.95 1.10
C LEU A 342 21.79 -3.69 1.05
N ASN A 343 22.08 -2.69 1.87
CA ASN A 343 21.35 -1.42 1.85
C ASN A 343 21.57 -0.65 0.53
N GLU A 344 22.79 -0.66 0.00
CA GLU A 344 23.11 -0.09 -1.30
C GLU A 344 22.37 -0.82 -2.43
N LEU A 345 22.31 -2.15 -2.40
CA LEU A 345 21.57 -2.96 -3.36
C LEU A 345 20.07 -2.63 -3.34
N PHE A 346 19.47 -2.48 -2.16
CA PHE A 346 18.06 -2.09 -2.06
C PHE A 346 17.80 -0.67 -2.60
N GLY A 347 18.75 0.25 -2.43
CA GLY A 347 18.69 1.59 -2.99
C GLY A 347 18.84 1.65 -4.50
N SER A 348 19.77 0.84 -5.05
CA SER A 348 20.16 0.82 -6.47
C SER A 348 19.50 -0.26 -7.31
N GLY A 349 18.52 -0.98 -6.79
CA GLY A 349 17.81 -2.04 -7.50
C GLY A 349 17.31 -1.60 -8.88
N GLU A 350 17.28 -2.51 -9.82
CA GLU A 350 16.85 -2.26 -11.20
C GLU A 350 15.33 -1.99 -11.25
N ASP A 351 14.93 -1.00 -12.01
CA ASP A 351 13.49 -0.71 -12.27
C ASP A 351 12.80 -1.95 -12.87
N ALA A 352 11.60 -2.29 -12.35
CA ALA A 352 10.91 -3.52 -12.73
C ALA A 352 10.54 -3.60 -14.21
N VAL A 353 10.22 -2.45 -14.85
CA VAL A 353 9.89 -2.40 -16.27
C VAL A 353 11.14 -2.70 -17.10
N LYS A 354 12.27 -2.09 -16.73
CA LYS A 354 13.57 -2.33 -17.40
C LYS A 354 14.00 -3.78 -17.24
N PHE A 355 13.95 -4.29 -16.03
CA PHE A 355 14.24 -5.70 -15.73
C PHE A 355 13.39 -6.64 -16.59
N TYR A 356 12.07 -6.40 -16.69
CA TYR A 356 11.18 -7.26 -17.47
C TYR A 356 11.48 -7.18 -18.98
N ILE A 357 11.73 -5.98 -19.51
CA ILE A 357 12.17 -5.80 -20.92
C ILE A 357 13.45 -6.58 -21.20
N GLU A 358 14.42 -6.50 -20.29
CA GLU A 358 15.69 -7.24 -20.44
C GLU A 358 15.45 -8.75 -20.45
N LYS A 359 14.55 -9.26 -19.62
CA LYS A 359 14.17 -10.68 -19.61
C LYS A 359 13.42 -11.10 -20.88
N ILE A 360 12.64 -10.23 -21.49
CA ILE A 360 12.08 -10.47 -22.82
C ILE A 360 13.22 -10.57 -23.84
N MET A 361 14.14 -9.60 -23.87
CA MET A 361 15.24 -9.58 -24.82
C MET A 361 16.14 -10.82 -24.74
N GLN A 362 16.40 -11.35 -23.55
CA GLN A 362 17.19 -12.55 -23.32
C GLN A 362 16.60 -13.83 -23.97
N LYS A 363 15.34 -13.83 -24.37
CA LYS A 363 14.70 -14.97 -25.07
C LYS A 363 15.04 -15.02 -26.56
N TYR A 364 15.55 -13.93 -27.14
CA TYR A 364 15.71 -13.74 -28.57
C TYR A 364 17.13 -13.43 -28.97
N ASP A 365 17.56 -13.94 -30.12
CA ASP A 365 18.77 -13.48 -30.80
C ASP A 365 18.45 -12.24 -31.64
N ILE A 366 18.59 -11.05 -31.04
CA ILE A 366 18.25 -9.77 -31.66
C ILE A 366 19.14 -9.39 -32.85
N THR A 367 20.20 -10.15 -33.14
CA THR A 367 21.04 -10.00 -34.35
C THR A 367 20.32 -10.52 -35.60
N ARG A 368 19.33 -11.43 -35.42
CA ARG A 368 18.51 -11.98 -36.47
C ARG A 368 17.23 -11.17 -36.65
N SER A 369 17.01 -10.67 -37.87
CA SER A 369 15.89 -9.75 -38.16
C SER A 369 14.51 -10.26 -37.69
N MET A 370 14.19 -11.54 -37.93
CA MET A 370 12.91 -12.13 -37.52
C MET A 370 12.78 -12.23 -35.99
N GLN A 371 13.84 -12.64 -35.29
CA GLN A 371 13.82 -12.74 -33.84
C GLN A 371 13.79 -11.36 -33.18
N ARG A 372 14.49 -10.39 -33.80
CA ARG A 372 14.43 -8.98 -33.38
C ARG A 372 13.01 -8.42 -33.50
N ASP A 373 12.30 -8.74 -34.59
CA ASP A 373 10.93 -8.31 -34.80
C ASP A 373 9.95 -8.94 -33.80
N ASN A 374 10.11 -10.24 -33.53
CA ASN A 374 9.34 -10.94 -32.48
C ASN A 374 9.59 -10.36 -31.09
N CYS A 375 10.84 -10.07 -30.75
CA CYS A 375 11.20 -9.42 -29.49
C CYS A 375 10.53 -8.06 -29.32
N LEU A 376 10.59 -7.20 -30.34
CA LEU A 376 9.93 -5.90 -30.32
C LEU A 376 8.39 -6.03 -30.23
N SER A 377 7.83 -7.08 -30.80
CA SER A 377 6.38 -7.33 -30.71
C SER A 377 5.95 -7.79 -29.31
N GLU A 378 6.79 -8.63 -28.62
CA GLU A 378 6.54 -9.01 -27.22
C GLU A 378 6.71 -7.80 -26.27
N ILE A 379 7.74 -6.96 -26.49
CA ILE A 379 7.92 -5.71 -25.75
C ILE A 379 6.73 -4.78 -25.94
N LYS A 380 6.23 -4.66 -27.20
CA LYS A 380 5.03 -3.86 -27.49
C LYS A 380 3.81 -4.33 -26.70
N ALA A 381 3.55 -5.65 -26.71
CA ALA A 381 2.43 -6.21 -25.94
C ALA A 381 2.51 -5.85 -24.46
N TYR A 382 3.70 -5.92 -23.88
CA TYR A 382 3.93 -5.49 -22.49
C TYR A 382 3.72 -3.99 -22.28
N MET A 383 4.20 -3.15 -23.23
CA MET A 383 3.99 -1.70 -23.17
C MET A 383 2.51 -1.32 -23.25
N ASP A 384 1.72 -2.06 -24.03
CA ASP A 384 0.27 -1.86 -24.14
C ASP A 384 -0.41 -2.14 -22.78
N GLU A 385 0.06 -3.14 -22.00
CA GLU A 385 -0.43 -3.43 -20.63
C GLU A 385 -0.08 -2.34 -19.62
N LEU A 386 1.08 -1.66 -19.75
CA LEU A 386 1.50 -0.57 -18.87
C LEU A 386 0.65 0.71 -19.07
N GLY A 387 0.09 0.90 -20.28
CA GLY A 387 -0.60 2.10 -20.71
C GLY A 387 0.34 3.18 -21.26
N GLU A 388 -0.23 4.06 -22.09
CA GLU A 388 0.51 5.02 -22.95
C GLU A 388 1.49 5.92 -22.18
N GLU A 389 1.09 6.40 -21.00
CA GLU A 389 1.89 7.35 -20.22
C GLU A 389 3.18 6.71 -19.70
N ILE A 390 3.09 5.53 -19.06
CA ILE A 390 4.25 4.80 -18.54
C ILE A 390 5.09 4.29 -19.70
N ALA A 391 4.49 3.66 -20.70
CA ALA A 391 5.17 3.12 -21.87
C ALA A 391 6.02 4.19 -22.60
N SER A 392 5.50 5.42 -22.73
CA SER A 392 6.21 6.52 -23.37
C SER A 392 7.53 6.86 -22.66
N SER A 393 7.64 6.65 -21.35
CA SER A 393 8.86 6.92 -20.58
C SER A 393 10.00 5.97 -20.94
N TYR A 394 9.69 4.77 -21.43
CA TYR A 394 10.69 3.73 -21.77
C TYR A 394 11.05 3.65 -23.25
N VAL A 395 10.37 4.41 -24.13
CA VAL A 395 10.62 4.41 -25.59
C VAL A 395 12.08 4.67 -25.92
N THR A 396 12.69 5.66 -25.29
CA THR A 396 14.10 6.03 -25.54
C THR A 396 15.06 4.89 -25.17
N GLU A 397 14.78 4.20 -24.09
CA GLU A 397 15.61 3.08 -23.64
C GLU A 397 15.48 1.87 -24.56
N VAL A 398 14.26 1.50 -24.96
CA VAL A 398 14.04 0.44 -25.94
C VAL A 398 14.71 0.79 -27.26
N ALA A 399 14.58 2.02 -27.73
CA ALA A 399 15.20 2.49 -28.97
C ALA A 399 16.74 2.33 -28.93
N ALA A 400 17.37 2.73 -27.81
CA ALA A 400 18.82 2.59 -27.64
C ALA A 400 19.29 1.13 -27.70
N ARG A 401 18.55 0.20 -27.06
CA ARG A 401 18.90 -1.24 -27.03
C ARG A 401 18.81 -1.91 -28.40
N PHE A 402 17.96 -1.39 -29.30
CA PHE A 402 17.76 -1.93 -30.65
C PHE A 402 18.45 -1.11 -31.75
N ASN A 403 19.23 -0.07 -31.43
CA ASN A 403 19.81 0.88 -32.38
C ASN A 403 18.74 1.48 -33.32
N LEU A 404 17.59 1.85 -32.76
CA LEU A 404 16.49 2.51 -33.44
C LEU A 404 16.35 3.97 -32.98
N THR A 405 15.66 4.79 -33.75
CA THR A 405 15.26 6.11 -33.26
C THR A 405 14.07 6.00 -32.30
N PRO A 406 13.99 6.84 -31.27
CA PRO A 406 12.82 6.87 -30.38
C PRO A 406 11.50 7.03 -31.13
N GLN A 407 11.50 7.83 -32.21
CA GLN A 407 10.31 8.02 -33.06
C GLN A 407 9.87 6.71 -33.73
N SER A 408 10.81 5.94 -34.27
CA SER A 408 10.50 4.65 -34.93
C SER A 408 9.90 3.64 -33.94
N VAL A 409 10.36 3.64 -32.68
CA VAL A 409 9.80 2.78 -31.62
C VAL A 409 8.42 3.29 -31.18
N ALA A 410 8.25 4.59 -31.00
CA ALA A 410 6.97 5.19 -30.66
C ALA A 410 5.91 4.90 -31.72
N ASP A 411 6.25 5.08 -33.02
CA ASP A 411 5.33 4.80 -34.13
C ASP A 411 4.96 3.31 -34.17
N ARG A 412 5.95 2.41 -33.98
CA ARG A 412 5.71 0.97 -33.92
C ARG A 412 4.79 0.57 -32.77
N PHE A 413 4.94 1.22 -31.61
CA PHE A 413 4.13 0.94 -30.41
C PHE A 413 2.78 1.66 -30.44
N GLY A 414 2.53 2.55 -31.41
CA GLY A 414 1.30 3.34 -31.50
C GLY A 414 1.20 4.45 -30.43
N LEU A 415 2.36 4.83 -29.84
CA LEU A 415 2.43 5.86 -28.80
C LEU A 415 2.48 7.25 -29.45
N LYS A 416 1.52 8.10 -29.17
CA LYS A 416 1.52 9.48 -29.65
C LYS A 416 2.55 10.29 -28.89
N GLN A 417 3.66 10.66 -29.52
CA GLN A 417 4.53 11.67 -28.94
C GLN A 417 3.80 13.00 -28.88
N LYS A 418 3.66 13.59 -27.70
CA LYS A 418 3.31 15.02 -27.59
C LYS A 418 4.39 15.79 -28.33
N PRO A 419 4.09 16.65 -29.32
CA PRO A 419 5.10 17.39 -30.04
C PRO A 419 5.91 18.22 -29.04
N LYS A 420 7.23 18.04 -29.02
CA LYS A 420 8.14 18.96 -28.30
C LYS A 420 8.04 20.32 -28.97
N ASN A 421 7.23 21.20 -28.44
CA ASN A 421 7.12 22.60 -28.83
C ASN A 421 8.33 23.41 -28.31
N GLU A 422 9.55 22.94 -28.55
CA GLU A 422 10.77 23.69 -28.22
C GLU A 422 11.30 24.58 -29.37
N ALA A 423 10.76 24.44 -30.57
CA ALA A 423 11.30 25.14 -31.74
C ALA A 423 10.56 26.45 -32.15
N LYS A 424 9.37 26.73 -31.60
CA LYS A 424 8.65 27.97 -31.95
C LYS A 424 8.89 29.14 -31.00
N PHE A 425 9.35 28.91 -29.78
CA PHE A 425 9.59 30.02 -28.82
C PHE A 425 10.88 30.79 -29.04
N LYS A 426 11.82 30.30 -29.88
CA LYS A 426 13.10 31.00 -30.15
C LYS A 426 13.10 31.91 -31.37
N ARG A 427 12.01 32.05 -32.13
CA ARG A 427 11.97 32.88 -33.33
C ARG A 427 11.18 34.20 -33.21
N GLU A 428 10.34 34.38 -32.20
CA GLU A 428 9.56 35.61 -32.04
C GLU A 428 10.15 36.63 -31.06
N PHE A 429 11.17 36.28 -30.27
CA PHE A 429 11.85 37.22 -29.34
C PHE A 429 13.12 37.87 -29.88
N ARG A 430 13.35 37.85 -31.22
CA ARG A 430 14.53 38.50 -31.83
C ARG A 430 14.23 39.77 -32.62
N LYS A 431 13.13 40.43 -32.34
CA LYS A 431 12.92 41.81 -32.86
C LYS A 431 12.08 42.60 -31.87
N LYS A 432 12.75 43.19 -30.89
CA LYS A 432 12.57 44.52 -30.38
C LYS A 432 13.49 44.75 -29.17
N ASP A 433 14.19 45.86 -29.34
CA ASP A 433 14.87 46.68 -28.34
C ASP A 433 16.18 46.16 -27.72
N LYS A 434 17.25 46.59 -28.40
CA LYS A 434 18.46 47.05 -27.76
C LYS A 434 18.09 48.37 -27.08
N ASP A 435 18.30 48.43 -25.79
CA ASP A 435 19.05 49.49 -25.11
C ASP A 435 18.79 49.42 -23.59
N GLU A 436 19.91 49.49 -22.88
CA GLU A 436 20.14 50.00 -21.53
C GLU A 436 19.99 49.09 -20.29
N PHE A 437 21.13 48.99 -19.71
CA PHE A 437 21.60 49.00 -18.33
C PHE A 437 21.87 47.64 -17.63
N SER A 438 23.19 47.43 -17.54
CA SER A 438 23.87 46.61 -16.55
C SER A 438 23.49 46.98 -15.10
N ASN A 439 23.17 45.99 -14.29
CA ASN A 439 23.90 45.77 -13.04
C ASN A 439 23.51 44.43 -12.37
N SER A 440 24.55 43.77 -11.94
CA SER A 440 24.61 42.51 -11.22
C SER A 440 23.87 42.54 -9.89
N VAL A 441 23.01 41.54 -9.63
CA VAL A 441 22.88 40.87 -8.33
C VAL A 441 22.38 39.45 -8.59
N MET A 442 23.11 38.45 -8.09
CA MET A 442 22.65 37.06 -8.00
C MET A 442 21.42 37.01 -7.10
N VAL A 443 20.35 36.46 -7.59
CA VAL A 443 19.20 36.03 -6.79
C VAL A 443 18.78 34.65 -7.26
N ASP A 444 18.64 33.79 -6.27
CA ASP A 444 18.24 32.38 -6.37
C ASP A 444 17.03 32.16 -7.27
N GLU A 445 17.00 31.01 -7.93
CA GLU A 445 15.92 30.54 -8.80
C GLU A 445 14.56 30.55 -8.06
N VAL A 446 13.67 31.44 -8.49
CA VAL A 446 12.26 31.45 -8.07
C VAL A 446 11.51 30.46 -8.96
N PRO A 447 10.73 29.51 -8.39
CA PRO A 447 9.92 28.59 -9.16
C PRO A 447 8.87 29.35 -10.00
N ALA A 448 8.56 28.80 -11.18
CA ALA A 448 7.60 29.36 -12.13
C ALA A 448 6.27 29.73 -11.46
N VAL A 449 5.82 30.96 -11.67
CA VAL A 449 4.52 31.47 -11.22
C VAL A 449 3.42 30.60 -11.86
N MET A 450 2.82 29.71 -11.10
CA MET A 450 1.59 29.02 -11.48
C MET A 450 0.47 30.05 -11.64
N ASN A 451 -0.23 29.99 -12.76
CA ASN A 451 -1.37 30.86 -13.06
C ASN A 451 -2.57 30.40 -12.22
N LYS A 452 -2.64 30.84 -10.96
CA LYS A 452 -3.69 30.45 -9.98
C LYS A 452 -5.05 30.96 -10.47
N ASP A 453 -6.05 30.08 -10.56
CA ASP A 453 -7.43 30.51 -10.83
C ASP A 453 -8.02 31.19 -9.60
N PRO A 454 -8.42 32.47 -9.69
CA PRO A 454 -8.86 33.22 -8.51
C PRO A 454 -10.09 32.64 -7.81
N LEU A 455 -10.99 32.00 -8.56
CA LEU A 455 -12.24 31.47 -8.03
C LEU A 455 -12.01 30.13 -7.31
N GLU A 456 -11.26 29.18 -7.92
CA GLU A 456 -10.90 27.94 -7.26
C GLU A 456 -10.12 28.19 -5.97
N PHE A 457 -9.13 29.09 -6.01
CA PHE A 457 -8.30 29.40 -4.84
C PHE A 457 -9.07 30.13 -3.72
N ALA A 458 -10.04 30.98 -4.05
CA ALA A 458 -10.93 31.59 -3.06
C ALA A 458 -11.78 30.51 -2.35
N LEU A 459 -12.33 29.55 -3.09
CA LEU A 459 -13.06 28.43 -2.53
C LEU A 459 -12.16 27.52 -1.69
N PHE A 460 -10.94 27.22 -2.12
CA PHE A 460 -9.96 26.45 -1.36
C PHE A 460 -9.63 27.11 -0.02
N LYS A 461 -9.34 28.42 -0.01
CA LYS A 461 -9.06 29.15 1.22
C LYS A 461 -10.27 29.17 2.16
N THR A 462 -11.47 29.33 1.61
CA THR A 462 -12.73 29.27 2.36
C THR A 462 -12.95 27.89 2.98
N MET A 463 -12.69 26.80 2.25
CA MET A 463 -12.81 25.43 2.76
C MET A 463 -11.81 25.13 3.89
N LEU A 464 -10.64 25.76 3.86
CA LEU A 464 -9.61 25.59 4.88
C LEU A 464 -9.94 26.34 6.17
N ASN A 465 -10.51 27.53 6.06
CA ASN A 465 -10.77 28.42 7.20
C ASN A 465 -12.15 28.21 7.83
N ASN A 466 -13.16 27.74 7.06
CA ASN A 466 -14.54 27.61 7.53
C ASN A 466 -15.08 26.19 7.26
N PRO A 467 -15.14 25.33 8.30
CA PRO A 467 -15.67 23.96 8.18
C PRO A 467 -17.12 23.88 7.68
N ASN A 468 -17.98 24.82 8.07
CA ASN A 468 -19.39 24.82 7.65
C ASN A 468 -19.51 25.11 6.15
N TYR A 469 -18.75 26.07 5.64
CA TYR A 469 -18.70 26.38 4.21
C TYR A 469 -18.01 25.28 3.41
N ARG A 470 -17.03 24.60 3.98
CA ARG A 470 -16.43 23.41 3.38
C ARG A 470 -17.47 22.34 3.05
N ASP A 471 -18.31 21.99 4.03
CA ASP A 471 -19.33 20.97 3.84
C ASP A 471 -20.39 21.41 2.82
N GLU A 472 -20.75 22.69 2.80
CA GLU A 472 -21.66 23.27 1.81
C GLU A 472 -21.06 23.23 0.40
N ILE A 473 -19.81 23.65 0.24
CA ILE A 473 -19.09 23.62 -1.05
C ILE A 473 -19.03 22.19 -1.57
N LEU A 474 -18.60 21.23 -0.75
CA LEU A 474 -18.47 19.83 -1.14
C LEU A 474 -19.80 19.16 -1.46
N SER A 475 -20.89 19.57 -0.80
CA SER A 475 -22.22 19.04 -1.09
C SER A 475 -22.78 19.52 -2.43
N LYS A 476 -22.44 20.74 -2.84
CA LYS A 476 -22.94 21.38 -4.07
C LYS A 476 -21.95 21.23 -5.25
N LEU A 477 -20.65 21.18 -4.95
CA LEU A 477 -19.57 20.99 -5.92
C LEU A 477 -18.85 19.67 -5.59
N GLY A 478 -19.05 18.62 -6.39
CA GLY A 478 -18.18 17.43 -6.35
C GLY A 478 -16.79 17.73 -6.92
N ALA A 479 -15.81 16.85 -6.70
CA ALA A 479 -14.42 17.02 -7.18
C ALA A 479 -14.31 17.35 -8.68
N ARG A 480 -15.25 16.89 -9.50
CA ARG A 480 -15.30 17.12 -10.96
C ARG A 480 -15.38 18.59 -11.37
N TYR A 481 -15.82 19.48 -10.49
CA TYR A 481 -15.95 20.92 -10.81
C TYR A 481 -14.64 21.68 -10.67
N PHE A 482 -13.65 21.13 -9.95
CA PHE A 482 -12.32 21.70 -9.78
C PHE A 482 -11.38 21.18 -10.86
N ILE A 483 -11.51 21.76 -12.06
CA ILE A 483 -10.85 21.25 -13.27
C ILE A 483 -9.47 21.85 -13.54
N LYS A 484 -9.15 23.01 -12.95
CA LYS A 484 -7.89 23.72 -13.19
C LYS A 484 -6.81 23.31 -12.20
N HIS A 485 -7.19 23.07 -10.94
CA HIS A 485 -6.25 22.75 -9.86
C HIS A 485 -6.78 21.58 -8.98
N PRO A 486 -7.07 20.40 -9.54
CA PRO A 486 -7.59 19.26 -8.79
C PRO A 486 -6.61 18.75 -7.73
N GLU A 487 -5.30 18.95 -7.89
CA GLU A 487 -4.25 18.62 -6.95
C GLU A 487 -4.41 19.35 -5.61
N TYR A 488 -4.77 20.63 -5.64
CA TYR A 488 -5.02 21.43 -4.43
C TYR A 488 -6.28 20.98 -3.69
N LEU A 489 -7.32 20.56 -4.41
CA LEU A 489 -8.51 19.98 -3.78
C LEU A 489 -8.16 18.69 -3.05
N ASN A 490 -7.37 17.82 -3.67
CA ASN A 490 -6.92 16.57 -3.07
C ASN A 490 -6.07 16.83 -1.82
N ALA A 491 -5.15 17.80 -1.86
CA ALA A 491 -4.36 18.23 -0.70
C ALA A 491 -5.24 18.74 0.46
N ILE A 492 -6.32 19.46 0.16
CA ILE A 492 -7.26 19.97 1.18
C ILE A 492 -8.09 18.83 1.80
N LEU A 493 -8.54 17.87 0.98
CA LEU A 493 -9.43 16.80 1.42
C LEU A 493 -8.69 15.69 2.17
N TYR A 494 -7.49 15.36 1.72
CA TYR A 494 -6.84 14.12 2.12
C TYR A 494 -5.52 14.32 2.86
N ARG A 495 -4.73 15.36 2.58
CA ARG A 495 -3.44 15.69 3.24
C ARG A 495 -2.52 14.49 3.39
N TYR A 496 -2.12 13.89 2.26
CA TYR A 496 -1.41 12.62 2.27
C TYR A 496 0.10 12.72 2.56
N ASP A 497 0.73 13.87 2.24
CA ASP A 497 2.18 14.04 2.35
C ASP A 497 2.63 15.49 2.66
N VAL A 498 3.95 15.68 2.72
CA VAL A 498 4.56 17.01 2.98
C VAL A 498 4.27 18.00 1.86
N SER A 499 4.10 17.54 0.60
CA SER A 499 3.77 18.41 -0.54
C SER A 499 2.36 18.93 -0.45
N ASP A 500 1.41 18.10 0.00
CA ASP A 500 0.03 18.50 0.30
C ASP A 500 -0.02 19.56 1.41
N GLU A 501 0.78 19.40 2.46
CA GLU A 501 0.91 20.41 3.51
C GLU A 501 1.51 21.72 2.99
N GLN A 502 2.45 21.66 2.06
CA GLN A 502 3.04 22.84 1.43
C GLN A 502 1.99 23.58 0.57
N MET A 503 1.21 22.86 -0.26
CA MET A 503 0.11 23.41 -1.05
C MET A 503 -0.93 24.10 -0.16
N VAL A 504 -1.32 23.46 0.95
CA VAL A 504 -2.26 24.05 1.92
C VAL A 504 -1.69 25.32 2.56
N ARG A 505 -0.39 25.34 2.94
CA ARG A 505 0.27 26.54 3.45
C ARG A 505 0.34 27.65 2.43
N GLU A 506 0.62 27.34 1.16
CA GLU A 506 0.63 28.34 0.07
C GLU A 506 -0.71 29.05 -0.08
N ILE A 507 -1.84 28.31 0.03
CA ILE A 507 -3.18 28.90 -0.01
C ILE A 507 -3.41 29.80 1.21
N LEU A 508 -3.08 29.31 2.40
CA LEU A 508 -3.35 30.02 3.66
C LEU A 508 -2.53 31.31 3.78
N MET A 509 -1.27 31.29 3.32
CA MET A 509 -0.32 32.41 3.45
C MET A 509 -0.39 33.42 2.28
N ASP A 510 -1.05 33.08 1.19
CA ASP A 510 -1.17 34.01 0.05
C ASP A 510 -2.21 35.09 0.36
N GLU A 511 -1.74 36.29 0.65
CA GLU A 511 -2.58 37.47 0.97
C GLU A 511 -3.44 37.93 -0.22
N LYS A 512 -3.10 37.55 -1.44
CA LYS A 512 -3.86 37.88 -2.65
C LYS A 512 -5.10 37.00 -2.83
N ILE A 513 -5.14 35.88 -2.14
CA ILE A 513 -6.30 34.98 -2.13
C ILE A 513 -7.21 35.40 -0.98
N HIS A 514 -8.40 35.90 -1.30
CA HIS A 514 -9.39 36.29 -0.32
C HIS A 514 -10.38 35.15 -0.07
N GLU A 515 -10.64 34.85 1.20
CA GLU A 515 -11.69 33.91 1.57
C GLU A 515 -13.08 34.53 1.41
N ILE A 516 -14.06 33.68 1.18
CA ILE A 516 -15.47 34.09 1.07
C ILE A 516 -16.09 34.04 2.47
N ILE A 517 -16.49 35.19 2.96
CA ILE A 517 -16.95 35.37 4.35
C ILE A 517 -18.49 35.40 4.52
N ASP A 518 -19.23 35.56 3.43
CA ASP A 518 -20.68 35.62 3.48
C ASP A 518 -21.36 34.58 2.56
N ALA A 519 -22.55 34.14 2.95
CA ALA A 519 -23.28 33.07 2.27
C ALA A 519 -23.72 33.45 0.84
N THR A 520 -24.02 34.74 0.59
CA THR A 520 -24.45 35.22 -0.73
C THR A 520 -23.30 35.13 -1.73
N THR A 521 -22.12 35.63 -1.35
CA THR A 521 -20.91 35.53 -2.17
C THR A 521 -20.49 34.06 -2.38
N LEU A 522 -20.64 33.21 -1.37
CA LEU A 522 -20.37 31.78 -1.50
C LEU A 522 -21.32 31.13 -2.52
N GLN A 523 -22.60 31.44 -2.48
CA GLN A 523 -23.57 30.90 -3.42
C GLN A 523 -23.28 31.35 -4.86
N LYS A 524 -22.89 32.61 -5.06
CA LYS A 524 -22.43 33.13 -6.36
C LYS A 524 -21.17 32.41 -6.86
N ALA A 525 -20.20 32.17 -5.97
CA ALA A 525 -18.97 31.44 -6.31
C ALA A 525 -19.28 30.01 -6.76
N ILE A 526 -20.14 29.29 -6.04
CA ILE A 526 -20.56 27.93 -6.38
C ILE A 526 -21.24 27.89 -7.76
N LEU A 527 -22.20 28.79 -8.02
CA LEU A 527 -22.87 28.86 -9.31
C LEU A 527 -21.91 29.18 -10.46
N ASN A 528 -20.96 30.09 -10.25
CA ASN A 528 -19.94 30.40 -11.25
C ASN A 528 -19.03 29.21 -11.58
N MET A 529 -18.65 28.42 -10.57
CA MET A 529 -17.90 27.17 -10.79
C MET A 529 -18.71 26.15 -11.61
N GLN A 530 -20.00 26.00 -11.32
CA GLN A 530 -20.87 25.11 -12.09
C GLN A 530 -21.03 25.58 -13.54
N ILE A 531 -21.22 26.88 -13.75
CA ILE A 531 -21.32 27.48 -15.09
C ILE A 531 -20.04 27.23 -15.86
N ALA A 532 -18.88 27.53 -15.29
CA ALA A 532 -17.59 27.36 -15.93
C ALA A 532 -17.32 25.89 -16.32
N PHE A 533 -17.70 24.96 -15.47
CA PHE A 533 -17.62 23.54 -15.76
C PHE A 533 -18.46 23.14 -16.99
N TYR A 534 -19.74 23.51 -17.01
CA TYR A 534 -20.62 23.15 -18.12
C TYR A 534 -20.27 23.88 -19.43
N GLU A 535 -19.74 25.10 -19.37
CA GLU A 535 -19.21 25.81 -20.53
C GLU A 535 -17.97 25.13 -21.11
N ASN A 536 -17.09 24.60 -20.23
CA ASN A 536 -15.94 23.81 -20.66
C ASN A 536 -16.37 22.48 -21.32
N GLU A 537 -17.32 21.75 -20.71
CA GLU A 537 -17.91 20.54 -21.28
C GLU A 537 -18.53 20.81 -22.68
N GLN A 538 -19.22 21.95 -22.82
CA GLN A 538 -19.78 22.38 -24.10
C GLN A 538 -18.68 22.62 -25.16
N GLN A 539 -17.56 23.22 -24.77
CA GLN A 539 -16.45 23.46 -25.71
C GLN A 539 -15.78 22.15 -26.14
N ILE A 540 -15.54 21.24 -25.20
CA ILE A 540 -14.98 19.90 -25.49
C ILE A 540 -15.89 19.16 -26.44
N LEU A 541 -17.20 19.16 -26.19
CA LEU A 541 -18.17 18.47 -27.01
C LEU A 541 -18.28 19.06 -28.44
N LYS A 542 -18.15 20.39 -28.59
CA LYS A 542 -18.12 21.05 -29.92
C LYS A 542 -16.96 20.56 -30.79
N GLY A 543 -15.86 20.15 -30.20
CA GLY A 543 -14.68 19.58 -30.89
C GLY A 543 -14.74 18.06 -31.11
N SER A 544 -15.74 17.34 -30.59
CA SER A 544 -15.84 15.88 -30.63
C SER A 544 -16.69 15.38 -31.80
N ASP A 545 -16.47 14.12 -32.21
CA ASP A 545 -17.27 13.40 -33.22
C ASP A 545 -18.41 12.56 -32.62
N ASN A 546 -18.92 12.97 -31.44
CA ASN A 546 -19.97 12.23 -30.76
C ASN A 546 -21.28 12.23 -31.57
N PRO A 547 -21.89 11.07 -31.88
CA PRO A 547 -23.12 10.99 -32.67
C PRO A 547 -24.34 11.67 -32.03
N ASN A 548 -24.36 11.78 -30.68
CA ASN A 548 -25.44 12.44 -29.93
C ASN A 548 -25.10 13.90 -29.56
N LYS A 549 -24.12 14.50 -30.23
CA LYS A 549 -23.59 15.83 -29.94
C LYS A 549 -24.63 16.92 -29.80
N ILE A 550 -25.59 16.96 -30.74
CA ILE A 550 -26.63 18.00 -30.79
C ILE A 550 -27.52 17.92 -29.56
N GLU A 551 -28.03 16.76 -29.22
CA GLU A 551 -28.90 16.55 -28.06
C GLU A 551 -28.21 16.90 -26.76
N ILE A 552 -26.92 16.50 -26.63
CA ILE A 552 -26.13 16.80 -25.40
C ILE A 552 -25.85 18.30 -25.32
N LEU A 553 -25.54 18.98 -26.45
CA LEU A 553 -25.33 20.43 -26.46
C LEU A 553 -26.58 21.21 -26.06
N GLU A 554 -27.77 20.77 -26.49
CA GLU A 554 -29.04 21.40 -26.10
C GLU A 554 -29.29 21.26 -24.58
N LYS A 555 -29.03 20.08 -24.02
CA LYS A 555 -29.11 19.83 -22.56
C LYS A 555 -28.13 20.71 -21.78
N LEU A 556 -26.87 20.82 -22.23
CA LEU A 556 -25.87 21.69 -21.61
C LEU A 556 -26.25 23.14 -21.66
N LEU A 557 -26.76 23.64 -22.81
CA LEU A 557 -27.26 25.01 -22.95
C LEU A 557 -28.41 25.31 -22.00
N PHE A 558 -29.34 24.38 -21.82
CA PHE A 558 -30.44 24.52 -20.87
C PHE A 558 -29.92 24.64 -19.42
N ILE A 559 -29.00 23.77 -19.01
CA ILE A 559 -28.39 23.79 -17.67
C ILE A 559 -27.67 25.12 -17.44
N ILE A 560 -26.83 25.56 -18.39
CA ILE A 560 -26.07 26.82 -18.30
C ILE A 560 -27.03 28.01 -18.17
N LYS A 561 -28.11 28.04 -18.95
CA LYS A 561 -29.12 29.10 -18.90
C LYS A 561 -29.84 29.15 -17.55
N ASP A 562 -30.18 28.00 -17.01
CA ASP A 562 -30.83 27.91 -15.68
C ASP A 562 -29.90 28.39 -14.56
N LEU A 563 -28.64 27.95 -14.55
CA LEU A 563 -27.63 28.39 -13.57
C LEU A 563 -27.38 29.91 -13.66
N LYS A 564 -27.28 30.47 -14.86
CA LYS A 564 -27.16 31.93 -15.07
C LYS A 564 -28.40 32.69 -14.57
N THR A 565 -29.58 32.12 -14.73
CA THR A 565 -30.81 32.71 -14.21
C THR A 565 -30.85 32.67 -12.68
N GLN A 566 -30.37 31.60 -12.05
CA GLN A 566 -30.22 31.51 -10.60
C GLN A 566 -29.21 32.53 -10.08
N LEU A 567 -28.05 32.65 -10.76
CA LEU A 567 -27.01 33.65 -10.41
C LEU A 567 -27.52 35.09 -10.49
N TYR A 568 -28.38 35.39 -11.46
CA TYR A 568 -28.96 36.73 -11.61
C TYR A 568 -29.98 37.08 -10.52
N LYS A 569 -30.59 36.07 -9.88
CA LYS A 569 -31.60 36.25 -8.80
C LYS A 569 -30.99 36.47 -7.41
N ILE A 570 -29.69 36.19 -7.25
CA ILE A 570 -28.92 36.39 -6.02
C ILE A 570 -28.14 37.70 -6.11
#